data_f448bfe7be924058c80df633b9343507
#
_entry.id   f448bfe7be924058c80df633b9343507
#
_cell.length_a   1.000
_cell.length_b   1.000
_cell.length_c   1.000
_cell.angle_alpha   90.00
_cell.angle_beta   90.00
_cell.angle_gamma   90.00
#
_symmetry.space_group_name_H-M   'P 1'
#
loop_
_entity.id
_entity.type
_entity.pdbx_description
1 polymer ?
#
loop_
_entity_poly.entity_id
_entity_poly.type
_entity_poly.pdbx_seq_one_letter_code
_entity_poly.pdbx_strand_id
1 'polypeptide(L)'
;MNIPEELKYTEEHEWVKIEDNIAIVGITDFAQGELGDIVYLEIDTLDSQIDSNEVFGTVEAVKTVSDLFMPIAGKVIEVNPSLEDKPELVNEDPYGEGWIIKIHITEESQIDSLLSPSDYKNLIDS
;
A
#
# COMPACT_ATOMS: atom_id res chain seq x y z
N MET A 1 17.03 4.88 3.53
CA MET A 1 15.63 4.45 3.28
C MET A 1 14.71 5.68 3.23
N ASN A 2 13.82 5.74 2.24
CA ASN A 2 12.94 6.89 2.05
C ASN A 2 11.60 6.70 2.78
N ILE A 3 11.23 7.71 3.59
CA ILE A 3 9.95 7.74 4.33
C ILE A 3 9.35 9.13 4.12
N PRO A 4 8.58 9.33 3.02
CA PRO A 4 8.01 10.65 2.71
C PRO A 4 7.17 11.22 3.86
N GLU A 5 7.35 12.50 4.14
CA GLU A 5 6.69 13.17 5.26
C GLU A 5 5.23 13.50 4.99
N GLU A 6 4.82 13.55 3.72
CA GLU A 6 3.45 13.89 3.34
C GLU A 6 2.50 12.69 3.32
N LEU A 7 3.03 11.48 3.61
CA LEU A 7 2.23 10.25 3.59
C LEU A 7 1.89 9.77 5.00
N LYS A 8 0.95 8.85 5.08
CA LYS A 8 0.63 8.11 6.30
C LYS A 8 1.02 6.65 6.09
N TYR A 9 1.13 5.90 7.17
CA TYR A 9 1.68 4.54 7.12
C TYR A 9 0.88 3.58 7.99
N THR A 10 1.06 2.27 7.74
CA THR A 10 0.47 1.22 8.56
C THR A 10 1.55 0.33 9.16
N GLU A 11 1.17 -0.46 10.17
CA GLU A 11 2.07 -1.44 10.78
C GLU A 11 2.43 -2.57 9.81
N GLU A 12 1.63 -2.73 8.75
CA GLU A 12 1.86 -3.76 7.73
C GLU A 12 2.71 -3.23 6.57
N HIS A 13 3.31 -2.03 6.75
CA HIS A 13 4.24 -1.44 5.79
C HIS A 13 3.59 -1.01 4.48
N GLU A 14 2.35 -0.50 4.55
CA GLU A 14 1.72 0.19 3.43
C GLU A 14 1.78 1.69 3.67
N TRP A 15 1.87 2.45 2.59
CA TRP A 15 1.75 3.90 2.66
C TRP A 15 0.41 4.33 2.09
N VAL A 16 -0.07 5.48 2.55
CA VAL A 16 -1.37 6.03 2.16
C VAL A 16 -1.22 7.50 1.86
N LYS A 17 -1.67 7.92 0.69
CA LYS A 17 -1.74 9.32 0.31
C LYS A 17 -3.20 9.72 0.22
N ILE A 18 -3.62 10.67 1.05
CA ILE A 18 -5.02 11.10 1.14
C ILE A 18 -5.25 12.31 0.24
N GLU A 19 -6.21 12.21 -0.67
CA GLU A 19 -6.65 13.31 -1.52
C GLU A 19 -8.17 13.34 -1.49
N ASP A 20 -8.74 14.27 -0.73
CA ASP A 20 -10.19 14.35 -0.49
C ASP A 20 -10.70 13.03 0.10
N ASN A 21 -11.64 12.37 -0.57
CA ASN A 21 -12.19 11.09 -0.12
C ASN A 21 -11.47 9.88 -0.73
N ILE A 22 -10.39 10.11 -1.46
CA ILE A 22 -9.64 9.07 -2.14
C ILE A 22 -8.32 8.84 -1.43
N ALA A 23 -7.94 7.59 -1.25
CA ALA A 23 -6.62 7.22 -0.75
C ALA A 23 -5.89 6.40 -1.80
N ILE A 24 -4.65 6.79 -2.06
CA ILE A 24 -3.74 6.03 -2.93
C ILE A 24 -2.87 5.20 -2.02
N VAL A 25 -2.77 3.91 -2.30
CA VAL A 25 -2.12 2.93 -1.42
C VAL A 25 -1.02 2.19 -2.15
N GLY A 26 0.10 2.02 -1.50
CA GLY A 26 1.19 1.19 -1.99
C GLY A 26 1.97 0.62 -0.83
N ILE A 27 3.08 -0.06 -1.11
CA ILE A 27 3.97 -0.57 -0.06
C ILE A 27 5.18 0.33 0.05
N THR A 28 5.76 0.38 1.26
CA THR A 28 6.87 1.28 1.55
C THR A 28 8.18 0.77 0.97
N ASP A 29 9.18 1.65 0.95
CA ASP A 29 10.53 1.31 0.56
C ASP A 29 11.08 0.17 1.43
N PHE A 30 10.80 0.21 2.72
CA PHE A 30 11.15 -0.86 3.65
C PHE A 30 10.55 -2.20 3.22
N ALA A 31 9.24 -2.19 2.89
CA ALA A 31 8.53 -3.41 2.51
C ALA A 31 9.08 -4.02 1.22
N GLN A 32 9.32 -3.20 0.19
CA GLN A 32 9.84 -3.72 -1.07
C GLN A 32 11.25 -4.28 -0.89
N GLY A 33 12.05 -3.67 -0.02
CA GLY A 33 13.39 -4.17 0.28
C GLY A 33 13.36 -5.52 0.98
N GLU A 34 12.41 -5.71 1.90
CA GLU A 34 12.24 -6.99 2.60
C GLU A 34 11.73 -8.09 1.67
N LEU A 35 10.85 -7.74 0.73
CA LEU A 35 10.30 -8.70 -0.22
C LEU A 35 11.30 -9.08 -1.32
N GLY A 36 12.14 -8.14 -1.74
CA GLY A 36 13.02 -8.32 -2.88
C GLY A 36 12.28 -8.08 -4.19
N ASP A 37 12.78 -8.64 -5.28
CA ASP A 37 12.24 -8.40 -6.62
C ASP A 37 10.79 -8.86 -6.76
N ILE A 38 9.91 -7.91 -7.02
CA ILE A 38 8.47 -8.16 -7.22
C ILE A 38 8.24 -8.64 -8.64
N VAL A 39 7.55 -9.77 -8.78
CA VAL A 39 7.30 -10.38 -10.08
C VAL A 39 5.83 -10.41 -10.48
N TYR A 40 4.91 -10.27 -9.50
CA TYR A 40 3.48 -10.33 -9.80
C TYR A 40 2.66 -9.76 -8.63
N LEU A 41 1.54 -9.10 -8.98
CA LEU A 41 0.55 -8.67 -7.99
C LEU A 41 -0.81 -9.21 -8.43
N GLU A 42 -1.54 -9.80 -7.48
CA GLU A 42 -2.89 -10.27 -7.73
C GLU A 42 -3.86 -9.42 -6.92
N ILE A 43 -4.62 -8.58 -7.61
CA ILE A 43 -5.61 -7.68 -7.00
C ILE A 43 -6.92 -7.92 -7.70
N ASP A 44 -7.81 -8.70 -7.10
CA ASP A 44 -9.11 -9.04 -7.68
C ASP A 44 -10.28 -8.46 -6.88
N THR A 45 -10.01 -7.38 -6.14
CA THR A 45 -11.00 -6.72 -5.29
C THR A 45 -11.54 -5.42 -5.89
N LEU A 46 -11.27 -5.14 -7.16
CA LEU A 46 -11.80 -3.96 -7.83
C LEU A 46 -13.32 -3.91 -7.66
N ASP A 47 -13.83 -2.75 -7.31
CA ASP A 47 -15.25 -2.48 -7.05
C ASP A 47 -15.79 -3.13 -5.77
N SER A 48 -14.94 -3.72 -4.95
CA SER A 48 -15.34 -4.32 -3.68
C SER A 48 -15.10 -3.38 -2.51
N GLN A 49 -16.02 -3.42 -1.54
CA GLN A 49 -15.86 -2.75 -0.26
C GLN A 49 -15.07 -3.67 0.66
N ILE A 50 -13.94 -3.18 1.17
CA ILE A 50 -13.04 -3.97 2.03
C ILE A 50 -12.86 -3.23 3.36
N ASP A 51 -12.94 -3.95 4.46
CA ASP A 51 -12.74 -3.36 5.79
C ASP A 51 -11.25 -3.18 6.10
N SER A 52 -10.97 -2.29 7.03
CA SER A 52 -9.62 -2.07 7.53
C SER A 52 -8.99 -3.39 7.99
N ASN A 53 -7.73 -3.58 7.67
CA ASN A 53 -6.94 -4.77 8.04
C ASN A 53 -7.32 -6.07 7.33
N GLU A 54 -8.28 -6.02 6.41
CA GLU A 54 -8.58 -7.17 5.58
C GLU A 54 -7.71 -7.20 4.34
N VAL A 55 -7.48 -8.38 3.78
CA VAL A 55 -6.62 -8.55 2.60
C VAL A 55 -7.32 -8.00 1.36
N PHE A 56 -6.64 -7.13 0.60
CA PHE A 56 -7.18 -6.65 -0.67
C PHE A 56 -6.49 -7.29 -1.87
N GLY A 57 -5.39 -7.97 -1.65
CA GLY A 57 -4.65 -8.61 -2.72
C GLY A 57 -3.38 -9.24 -2.19
N THR A 58 -2.56 -9.76 -3.11
CA THR A 58 -1.27 -10.36 -2.76
C THR A 58 -0.18 -9.81 -3.67
N VAL A 59 1.03 -9.81 -3.14
CA VAL A 59 2.23 -9.44 -3.89
C VAL A 59 3.16 -10.65 -3.91
N GLU A 60 3.62 -11.03 -5.09
CA GLU A 60 4.54 -12.15 -5.25
C GLU A 60 5.92 -11.64 -5.63
N ALA A 61 6.91 -12.03 -4.84
CA ALA A 61 8.31 -11.75 -5.13
C ALA A 61 9.00 -13.07 -5.49
N VAL A 62 10.22 -12.98 -5.98
CA VAL A 62 11.00 -14.18 -6.35
C VAL A 62 11.10 -15.14 -5.18
N LYS A 63 11.32 -14.62 -3.98
CA LYS A 63 11.59 -15.45 -2.80
C LYS A 63 10.39 -15.69 -1.89
N THR A 64 9.27 -14.95 -2.06
CA THR A 64 8.15 -15.06 -1.12
C THR A 64 6.86 -14.45 -1.70
N VAL A 65 5.74 -14.77 -1.06
CA VAL A 65 4.43 -14.18 -1.36
C VAL A 65 3.91 -13.56 -0.07
N SER A 66 3.32 -12.38 -0.17
CA SER A 66 2.78 -11.67 0.99
C SER A 66 1.39 -11.13 0.71
N ASP A 67 0.54 -11.12 1.74
CA ASP A 67 -0.77 -10.49 1.67
C ASP A 67 -0.63 -8.96 1.75
N LEU A 68 -1.56 -8.26 1.10
CA LEU A 68 -1.68 -6.82 1.17
C LEU A 68 -2.96 -6.48 1.93
N PHE A 69 -2.83 -5.62 2.95
CA PHE A 69 -3.94 -5.32 3.86
C PHE A 69 -4.48 -3.92 3.62
N MET A 70 -5.82 -3.77 3.75
CA MET A 70 -6.45 -2.46 3.64
C MET A 70 -6.02 -1.57 4.79
N PRO A 71 -5.50 -0.38 4.51
CA PRO A 71 -5.09 0.54 5.57
C PRO A 71 -6.27 1.18 6.28
N ILE A 72 -7.34 1.45 5.53
CA ILE A 72 -8.61 2.00 6.06
C ILE A 72 -9.74 1.40 5.23
N ALA A 73 -10.93 1.33 5.82
CA ALA A 73 -12.09 0.78 5.10
C ALA A 73 -12.43 1.64 3.89
N GLY A 74 -12.72 0.99 2.78
CA GLY A 74 -13.07 1.71 1.57
C GLY A 74 -13.39 0.78 0.42
N LYS A 75 -13.85 1.37 -0.68
CA LYS A 75 -14.12 0.66 -1.91
C LYS A 75 -12.91 0.79 -2.84
N VAL A 76 -12.41 -0.32 -3.35
CA VAL A 76 -11.31 -0.32 -4.33
C VAL A 76 -11.86 0.17 -5.65
N ILE A 77 -11.43 1.36 -6.10
CA ILE A 77 -11.96 2.00 -7.30
C ILE A 77 -11.00 1.94 -8.48
N GLU A 78 -9.73 1.66 -8.22
CA GLU A 78 -8.73 1.57 -9.29
C GLU A 78 -7.59 0.68 -8.86
N VAL A 79 -7.09 -0.13 -9.79
CA VAL A 79 -5.87 -0.93 -9.62
C VAL A 79 -4.87 -0.41 -10.64
N ASN A 80 -3.62 -0.21 -10.24
CA ASN A 80 -2.61 0.35 -11.14
C ASN A 80 -2.36 -0.56 -12.34
N PRO A 81 -2.77 -0.16 -13.54
CA PRO A 81 -2.64 -1.02 -14.72
C PRO A 81 -1.21 -1.25 -15.16
N SER A 82 -0.31 -0.35 -14.81
CA SER A 82 1.12 -0.47 -15.17
C SER A 82 1.78 -1.67 -14.51
N LEU A 83 1.25 -2.14 -13.37
CA LEU A 83 1.86 -3.24 -12.62
C LEU A 83 1.64 -4.61 -13.28
N GLU A 84 0.72 -4.73 -14.24
CA GLU A 84 0.54 -5.98 -14.99
C GLU A 84 1.75 -6.26 -15.86
N ASP A 85 2.26 -5.23 -16.52
CA ASP A 85 3.41 -5.37 -17.43
C ASP A 85 4.74 -5.14 -16.71
N LYS A 86 4.72 -4.28 -15.67
CA LYS A 86 5.94 -3.84 -14.99
C LYS A 86 5.78 -3.90 -13.47
N PRO A 87 5.63 -5.09 -12.88
CA PRO A 87 5.52 -5.20 -11.42
C PRO A 87 6.74 -4.67 -10.68
N GLU A 88 7.90 -4.63 -11.34
CA GLU A 88 9.14 -4.10 -10.77
C GLU A 88 9.07 -2.61 -10.45
N LEU A 89 8.05 -1.89 -10.91
CA LEU A 89 7.84 -0.49 -10.53
C LEU A 89 7.65 -0.36 -9.02
N VAL A 90 7.11 -1.38 -8.38
CA VAL A 90 6.94 -1.40 -6.92
C VAL A 90 8.31 -1.30 -6.24
N ASN A 91 9.33 -1.93 -6.81
CA ASN A 91 10.70 -1.85 -6.29
C ASN A 91 11.37 -0.52 -6.67
N GLU A 92 11.20 -0.10 -7.92
CA GLU A 92 11.92 1.03 -8.47
C GLU A 92 11.39 2.37 -8.00
N ASP A 93 10.07 2.48 -7.83
CA ASP A 93 9.43 3.73 -7.48
C ASP A 93 8.21 3.48 -6.59
N PRO A 94 8.42 2.96 -5.38
CA PRO A 94 7.31 2.51 -4.53
C PRO A 94 6.33 3.62 -4.14
N TYR A 95 6.77 4.87 -4.07
CA TYR A 95 5.90 6.00 -3.69
C TYR A 95 5.35 6.78 -4.89
N GLY A 96 5.73 6.40 -6.11
CA GLY A 96 5.27 7.05 -7.33
C GLY A 96 4.57 6.08 -8.25
N GLU A 97 5.23 5.72 -9.33
CA GLU A 97 4.66 4.83 -10.36
C GLU A 97 4.27 3.45 -9.83
N GLY A 98 4.83 3.05 -8.69
CA GLY A 98 4.57 1.75 -8.07
C GLY A 98 3.37 1.72 -7.14
N TRP A 99 2.49 2.72 -7.16
CA TRP A 99 1.27 2.66 -6.36
C TRP A 99 0.44 1.44 -6.76
N ILE A 100 -0.34 0.89 -5.83
CA ILE A 100 -1.02 -0.39 -6.06
C ILE A 100 -2.51 -0.20 -6.32
N ILE A 101 -3.23 0.46 -5.40
CA ILE A 101 -4.67 0.67 -5.55
C ILE A 101 -5.05 2.09 -5.16
N LYS A 102 -6.24 2.52 -5.64
CA LYS A 102 -6.91 3.71 -5.13
C LYS A 102 -8.22 3.26 -4.52
N ILE A 103 -8.58 3.83 -3.38
CA ILE A 103 -9.80 3.50 -2.68
C ILE A 103 -10.63 4.74 -2.42
N HIS A 104 -11.96 4.57 -2.42
CA HIS A 104 -12.88 5.60 -1.94
C HIS A 104 -13.09 5.34 -0.45
N ILE A 105 -12.67 6.27 0.39
CA ILE A 105 -12.68 6.09 1.84
C ILE A 105 -14.12 6.09 2.35
N THR A 106 -14.49 5.07 3.13
CA THR A 106 -15.84 4.96 3.72
C THR A 106 -15.85 5.17 5.22
N GLU A 107 -14.68 5.14 5.87
CA GLU A 107 -14.55 5.39 7.31
C GLU A 107 -13.43 6.40 7.56
N GLU A 108 -13.74 7.69 7.41
CA GLU A 108 -12.75 8.75 7.54
C GLU A 108 -12.08 8.79 8.91
N SER A 109 -12.78 8.38 9.97
CA SER A 109 -12.23 8.36 11.32
C SER A 109 -11.02 7.44 11.43
N GLN A 110 -10.91 6.45 10.56
CA GLN A 110 -9.77 5.52 10.57
C GLN A 110 -8.47 6.16 10.11
N ILE A 111 -8.54 7.32 9.45
CA ILE A 111 -7.34 8.05 9.03
C ILE A 111 -6.50 8.41 10.26
N ASP A 112 -7.16 8.72 11.36
CA ASP A 112 -6.48 9.09 12.61
C ASP A 112 -5.72 7.93 13.25
N SER A 113 -6.03 6.70 12.84
CA SER A 113 -5.34 5.50 13.33
C SER A 113 -4.07 5.19 12.56
N LEU A 114 -3.84 5.84 11.44
CA LEU A 114 -2.65 5.62 10.63
C LEU A 114 -1.42 6.22 11.31
N LEU A 115 -0.27 5.64 11.01
CA LEU A 115 1.00 6.09 11.59
C LEU A 115 1.51 7.33 10.87
N SER A 116 2.06 8.28 11.63
CA SER A 116 2.81 9.39 11.06
C SER A 116 4.15 8.87 10.52
N PRO A 117 4.86 9.64 9.68
CA PRO A 117 6.20 9.25 9.25
C PRO A 117 7.14 8.98 10.41
N SER A 118 7.09 9.80 11.46
CA SER A 118 7.90 9.61 12.68
C SER A 118 7.59 8.30 13.37
N ASP A 119 6.31 7.99 13.55
CA ASP A 119 5.87 6.76 14.21
C ASP A 119 6.28 5.54 13.41
N TYR A 120 6.13 5.63 12.10
CA TYR A 120 6.52 4.52 11.22
C TYR A 120 8.03 4.30 11.25
N LYS A 121 8.81 5.38 11.23
CA LYS A 121 10.26 5.29 11.31
C LYS A 121 10.69 4.59 12.60
N ASN A 122 10.05 4.95 13.72
CA ASN A 122 10.33 4.32 15.00
C ASN A 122 9.99 2.82 14.98
N LEU A 123 8.93 2.46 14.29
CA LEU A 123 8.52 1.06 14.17
C LEU A 123 9.57 0.23 13.46
N ILE A 124 10.12 0.71 12.35
CA ILE A 124 11.07 -0.07 11.56
C ILE A 124 12.51 0.00 12.09
N ASP A 125 12.81 0.98 12.93
CA ASP A 125 14.14 1.12 13.54
C ASP A 125 14.29 0.33 14.85
N SER A 126 13.21 -0.22 15.36
CA SER A 126 13.23 -0.93 16.63
C SER A 126 13.60 -2.42 16.50
#